data_294ba14c64b784d8323080ec4edd789f
#
_entry.id   294ba14c64b784d8323080ec4edd789f
#
_cell.length_a   1.000
_cell.length_b   1.000
_cell.length_c   1.000
_cell.angle_alpha   90.00
_cell.angle_beta   90.00
_cell.angle_gamma   90.00
#
_symmetry.space_group_name_H-M   'P 1'
#
loop_
_entity.id
_entity.type
_entity.pdbx_description
1 polymer ?
#
loop_
_entity_poly.entity_id
_entity_poly.type
_entity_poly.pdbx_seq_one_letter_code
_entity_poly.pdbx_strand_id
1 'polypeptide(L)'
;MVPRVPQPGIWCPAVTFFDPKTDTLDLASQERYYAYLARSGLTGLVILGTNAEAFLLTREERAQLIATARKAVGPDFPIMAGVGAHSTRQVLEHINDASTAGANYVLVLPPAYFGKATTPPVIKSFFDDVSCQSPLPVVIYNFPGVCNGIDLDSDMITTIARKNPNVVGVKLTCASVGKITRLAATLPPAEFSVFGGQSDFLIGGLSVGSAGCIAAFANIYELYKAGKVDQAMELHRKAALAESPCKSGIATTKYAAAIFSAKAAGIEDAEEKLRPRKPYDPPSEAAKQEVRKVMAEVAAIEAGLS
;
A
#
# COMPACT_ATOMS: atom_id res chain seq x y z
N MET A 1 -12.94 8.47 -16.03
CA MET A 1 -13.45 8.66 -14.64
C MET A 1 -13.04 7.44 -13.82
N VAL A 2 -12.37 7.65 -12.69
CA VAL A 2 -11.95 6.54 -11.81
C VAL A 2 -13.19 5.91 -11.16
N PRO A 3 -13.36 4.56 -11.19
CA PRO A 3 -14.50 3.89 -10.61
C PRO A 3 -14.60 4.08 -9.09
N ARG A 4 -15.82 3.98 -8.55
CA ARG A 4 -16.04 4.11 -7.09
C ARG A 4 -15.37 2.97 -6.29
N VAL A 5 -15.40 1.75 -6.79
CA VAL A 5 -14.73 0.59 -6.18
C VAL A 5 -13.35 0.45 -6.81
N PRO A 6 -12.27 0.29 -6.02
CA PRO A 6 -10.93 0.13 -6.57
C PRO A 6 -10.84 -1.05 -7.53
N GLN A 7 -10.28 -0.81 -8.71
CA GLN A 7 -10.17 -1.83 -9.76
C GLN A 7 -9.27 -2.99 -9.33
N PRO A 8 -9.61 -4.23 -9.75
CA PRO A 8 -8.73 -5.38 -9.57
C PRO A 8 -7.36 -5.18 -10.23
N GLY A 9 -6.31 -5.68 -9.59
CA GLY A 9 -4.94 -5.58 -10.07
C GLY A 9 -3.93 -5.34 -8.97
N ILE A 10 -2.77 -4.82 -9.34
CA ILE A 10 -1.67 -4.54 -8.43
C ILE A 10 -1.57 -3.04 -8.17
N TRP A 11 -1.61 -2.67 -6.89
CA TRP A 11 -1.45 -1.31 -6.40
C TRP A 11 -0.13 -1.19 -5.66
N CYS A 12 0.72 -0.24 -6.03
CA CYS A 12 2.03 -0.09 -5.40
C CYS A 12 1.99 0.89 -4.22
N PRO A 13 2.35 0.45 -2.99
CA PRO A 13 2.57 1.35 -1.86
C PRO A 13 3.93 2.03 -2.00
N ALA A 14 3.94 3.23 -2.59
CA ALA A 14 5.15 3.99 -2.88
C ALA A 14 5.88 4.43 -1.61
N VAL A 15 7.22 4.47 -1.68
CA VAL A 15 8.11 4.97 -0.62
C VAL A 15 8.28 6.48 -0.72
N THR A 16 8.77 7.11 0.36
CA THR A 16 9.01 8.56 0.43
C THR A 16 10.49 8.90 0.36
N PHE A 17 10.84 9.91 -0.44
CA PHE A 17 12.19 10.45 -0.59
C PHE A 17 12.38 11.66 0.31
N PHE A 18 13.54 11.72 0.98
CA PHE A 18 13.93 12.85 1.81
C PHE A 18 15.26 13.44 1.36
N ASP A 19 15.42 14.74 1.53
CA ASP A 19 16.73 15.39 1.43
C ASP A 19 17.58 14.93 2.62
N PRO A 20 18.76 14.32 2.39
CA PRO A 20 19.56 13.73 3.47
C PRO A 20 20.19 14.76 4.41
N LYS A 21 20.23 16.04 4.01
CA LYS A 21 20.83 17.14 4.81
C LYS A 21 19.80 17.82 5.69
N THR A 22 18.59 18.04 5.15
CA THR A 22 17.55 18.84 5.81
C THR A 22 16.44 18.01 6.44
N ASP A 23 16.36 16.71 6.11
CA ASP A 23 15.27 15.80 6.51
C ASP A 23 13.88 16.26 6.01
N THR A 24 13.83 17.11 5.00
CA THR A 24 12.60 17.54 4.32
C THR A 24 12.31 16.65 3.12
N LEU A 25 11.10 16.74 2.55
CA LEU A 25 10.73 15.98 1.36
C LEU A 25 11.58 16.35 0.13
N ASP A 26 12.12 15.37 -0.58
CA ASP A 26 12.67 15.56 -1.93
C ASP A 26 11.55 15.36 -2.96
N LEU A 27 10.77 16.43 -3.18
CA LEU A 27 9.60 16.39 -4.07
C LEU A 27 9.99 16.16 -5.54
N ALA A 28 11.20 16.56 -5.96
CA ALA A 28 11.66 16.36 -7.33
C ALA A 28 11.92 14.87 -7.63
N SER A 29 12.62 14.18 -6.73
CA SER A 29 12.82 12.73 -6.82
C SER A 29 11.49 11.99 -6.67
N GLN A 30 10.62 12.46 -5.78
CA GLN A 30 9.30 11.87 -5.54
C GLN A 30 8.41 11.94 -6.79
N GLU A 31 8.33 13.08 -7.47
CA GLU A 31 7.55 13.26 -8.71
C GLU A 31 8.04 12.32 -9.81
N ARG A 32 9.36 12.25 -10.00
CA ARG A 32 9.99 11.34 -10.99
C ARG A 32 9.68 9.88 -10.70
N TYR A 33 9.74 9.50 -9.42
CA TYR A 33 9.45 8.13 -8.99
C TYR A 33 7.99 7.74 -9.21
N TYR A 34 7.04 8.61 -8.87
CA TYR A 34 5.61 8.36 -9.13
C TYR A 34 5.32 8.23 -10.64
N ALA A 35 5.91 9.09 -11.46
CA ALA A 35 5.77 9.00 -12.92
C ALA A 35 6.34 7.69 -13.48
N TYR A 36 7.45 7.19 -12.92
CA TYR A 36 8.01 5.87 -13.28
C TYR A 36 7.05 4.74 -12.90
N LEU A 37 6.59 4.71 -11.66
CA LEU A 37 5.68 3.68 -11.18
C LEU A 37 4.37 3.62 -11.99
N ALA A 38 3.82 4.76 -12.36
CA ALA A 38 2.58 4.81 -13.16
C ALA A 38 2.72 4.16 -14.56
N ARG A 39 3.95 4.00 -15.07
CA ARG A 39 4.24 3.34 -16.35
C ARG A 39 4.65 1.87 -16.21
N SER A 40 4.70 1.33 -14.98
CA SER A 40 5.18 -0.03 -14.69
C SER A 40 4.05 -1.08 -14.66
N GLY A 41 2.94 -0.88 -15.40
CA GLY A 41 1.84 -1.84 -15.49
C GLY A 41 0.97 -1.95 -14.21
N LEU A 42 1.07 -0.98 -13.31
CA LEU A 42 0.30 -0.95 -12.06
C LEU A 42 -1.13 -0.43 -12.30
N THR A 43 -2.08 -0.93 -11.51
CA THR A 43 -3.47 -0.46 -11.52
C THR A 43 -3.62 0.90 -10.82
N GLY A 44 -2.79 1.19 -9.83
CA GLY A 44 -2.81 2.44 -9.11
C GLY A 44 -1.67 2.57 -8.10
N LEU A 45 -1.56 3.74 -7.49
CA LEU A 45 -0.61 4.00 -6.41
C LEU A 45 -1.31 4.12 -5.05
N VAL A 46 -0.65 3.60 -4.01
CA VAL A 46 -1.00 3.91 -2.62
C VAL A 46 0.05 4.86 -2.06
N ILE A 47 -0.37 6.09 -1.82
CA ILE A 47 0.46 7.14 -1.22
C ILE A 47 0.20 7.17 0.28
N LEU A 48 1.21 7.41 1.10
CA LEU A 48 1.07 7.48 2.57
C LEU A 48 0.64 6.15 3.22
N GLY A 49 1.03 5.02 2.63
CA GLY A 49 0.98 3.74 3.32
C GLY A 49 2.08 3.64 4.40
N THR A 50 2.20 2.48 5.04
CA THR A 50 3.27 2.20 6.03
C THR A 50 4.66 2.36 5.40
N ASN A 51 4.85 1.88 4.16
CA ASN A 51 6.11 1.99 3.43
C ASN A 51 6.49 3.45 3.07
N ALA A 52 5.52 4.36 3.09
CA ALA A 52 5.74 5.80 2.91
C ALA A 52 6.09 6.52 4.21
N GLU A 53 6.22 5.82 5.33
CA GLU A 53 6.50 6.40 6.64
C GLU A 53 5.45 7.45 7.07
N ALA A 54 4.18 7.22 6.74
CA ALA A 54 3.11 8.21 6.88
C ALA A 54 2.98 8.81 8.30
N PHE A 55 3.27 8.02 9.35
CA PHE A 55 3.21 8.49 10.74
C PHE A 55 4.43 9.34 11.17
N LEU A 56 5.45 9.48 10.32
CA LEU A 56 6.61 10.35 10.53
C LEU A 56 6.49 11.67 9.75
N LEU A 57 5.42 11.86 8.99
CA LEU A 57 5.19 13.03 8.14
C LEU A 57 4.26 14.02 8.83
N THR A 58 4.53 15.33 8.66
CA THR A 58 3.60 16.37 9.06
C THR A 58 2.35 16.35 8.19
N ARG A 59 1.29 17.04 8.61
CA ARG A 59 0.04 17.13 7.84
C ARG A 59 0.27 17.76 6.47
N GLU A 60 1.08 18.81 6.42
CA GLU A 60 1.45 19.53 5.20
C GLU A 60 2.24 18.65 4.23
N GLU A 61 3.22 17.90 4.73
CA GLU A 61 4.01 16.96 3.93
C GLU A 61 3.13 15.86 3.33
N ARG A 62 2.16 15.36 4.09
CA ARG A 62 1.20 14.36 3.59
C ARG A 62 0.38 14.91 2.43
N ALA A 63 -0.16 16.13 2.54
CA ALA A 63 -0.90 16.78 1.46
C ALA A 63 -0.02 17.03 0.23
N GLN A 64 1.23 17.48 0.43
CA GLN A 64 2.20 17.71 -0.65
C GLN A 64 2.52 16.43 -1.42
N LEU A 65 2.70 15.30 -0.76
CA LEU A 65 2.99 14.02 -1.42
C LEU A 65 1.83 13.54 -2.30
N ILE A 66 0.59 13.70 -1.85
CA ILE A 66 -0.59 13.35 -2.66
C ILE A 66 -0.71 14.27 -3.87
N ALA A 67 -0.55 15.58 -3.69
CA ALA A 67 -0.58 16.56 -4.78
C ALA A 67 0.55 16.31 -5.80
N THR A 68 1.77 15.98 -5.33
CA THR A 68 2.89 15.60 -6.18
C THR A 68 2.59 14.31 -6.96
N ALA A 69 1.96 13.32 -6.33
CA ALA A 69 1.55 12.11 -7.03
C ALA A 69 0.52 12.44 -8.12
N ARG A 70 -0.52 13.21 -7.81
CA ARG A 70 -1.54 13.60 -8.79
C ARG A 70 -0.95 14.36 -9.98
N LYS A 71 -0.02 15.28 -9.72
CA LYS A 71 0.72 15.98 -10.78
C LYS A 71 1.50 15.02 -11.67
N ALA A 72 2.19 14.06 -11.06
CA ALA A 72 3.07 13.13 -11.76
C ALA A 72 2.33 12.11 -12.64
N VAL A 73 1.16 11.62 -12.18
CA VAL A 73 0.44 10.52 -12.83
C VAL A 73 -0.74 10.97 -13.70
N GLY A 74 -1.11 12.26 -13.66
CA GLY A 74 -2.25 12.81 -14.39
C GLY A 74 -3.61 12.50 -13.72
N PRO A 75 -4.74 12.98 -14.31
CA PRO A 75 -6.05 12.96 -13.66
C PRO A 75 -6.71 11.58 -13.60
N ASP A 76 -6.39 10.68 -14.51
CA ASP A 76 -7.10 9.41 -14.68
C ASP A 76 -6.44 8.23 -13.98
N PHE A 77 -5.17 8.34 -13.60
CA PHE A 77 -4.47 7.27 -12.89
C PHE A 77 -4.91 7.21 -11.42
N PRO A 78 -5.35 6.04 -10.89
CA PRO A 78 -5.93 5.96 -9.57
C PRO A 78 -4.91 6.16 -8.44
N ILE A 79 -5.27 7.00 -7.45
CA ILE A 79 -4.49 7.23 -6.23
C ILE A 79 -5.35 6.87 -5.00
N MET A 80 -4.81 6.02 -4.13
CA MET A 80 -5.34 5.71 -2.81
C MET A 80 -4.43 6.35 -1.76
N ALA A 81 -4.97 7.22 -0.90
CA ALA A 81 -4.20 7.93 0.12
C ALA A 81 -4.36 7.27 1.51
N GLY A 82 -3.25 6.95 2.17
CA GLY A 82 -3.24 6.54 3.57
C GLY A 82 -3.55 7.73 4.47
N VAL A 83 -4.64 7.63 5.25
CA VAL A 83 -5.13 8.71 6.12
C VAL A 83 -5.19 8.29 7.60
N GLY A 84 -4.54 7.18 7.95
CA GLY A 84 -4.53 6.66 9.32
C GLY A 84 -4.05 7.70 10.34
N ALA A 85 -4.79 7.78 11.45
CA ALA A 85 -4.49 8.52 12.67
C ALA A 85 -5.25 7.89 13.85
N HIS A 86 -5.13 8.46 15.04
CA HIS A 86 -5.69 7.83 16.25
C HIS A 86 -7.00 8.45 16.75
N SER A 87 -7.47 9.54 16.13
CA SER A 87 -8.80 10.09 16.40
C SER A 87 -9.61 10.24 15.12
N THR A 88 -10.93 10.09 15.21
CA THR A 88 -11.86 10.31 14.09
C THR A 88 -11.63 11.68 13.45
N ARG A 89 -11.46 12.74 14.26
CA ARG A 89 -11.23 14.10 13.76
C ARG A 89 -9.97 14.20 12.90
N GLN A 90 -8.83 13.68 13.38
CA GLN A 90 -7.59 13.71 12.60
C GLN A 90 -7.71 12.94 11.28
N VAL A 91 -8.38 11.78 11.31
CA VAL A 91 -8.62 11.00 10.08
C VAL A 91 -9.46 11.80 9.09
N LEU A 92 -10.52 12.46 9.54
CA LEU A 92 -11.37 13.30 8.69
C LEU A 92 -10.62 14.52 8.12
N GLU A 93 -9.74 15.14 8.91
CA GLU A 93 -8.85 16.21 8.43
C GLU A 93 -7.92 15.70 7.33
N HIS A 94 -7.29 14.54 7.51
CA HIS A 94 -6.44 13.92 6.49
C HIS A 94 -7.23 13.49 5.25
N ILE A 95 -8.48 13.05 5.39
CA ILE A 95 -9.37 12.73 4.27
C ILE A 95 -9.67 13.98 3.44
N ASN A 96 -9.99 15.09 4.10
CA ASN A 96 -10.26 16.36 3.42
C ASN A 96 -9.03 16.86 2.67
N ASP A 97 -7.85 16.79 3.29
CA ASP A 97 -6.59 17.14 2.63
C ASP A 97 -6.31 16.22 1.43
N ALA A 98 -6.54 14.92 1.56
CA ALA A 98 -6.37 13.95 0.49
C ALA A 98 -7.33 14.19 -0.68
N SER A 99 -8.58 14.51 -0.38
CA SER A 99 -9.60 14.86 -1.38
C SER A 99 -9.20 16.12 -2.16
N THR A 100 -8.77 17.16 -1.45
CA THR A 100 -8.31 18.43 -2.05
C THR A 100 -7.05 18.22 -2.90
N ALA A 101 -6.14 17.36 -2.45
CA ALA A 101 -4.90 17.02 -3.16
C ALA A 101 -5.10 16.06 -4.35
N GLY A 102 -6.31 15.55 -4.58
CA GLY A 102 -6.67 14.76 -5.75
C GLY A 102 -6.59 13.24 -5.60
N ALA A 103 -6.65 12.70 -4.38
CA ALA A 103 -6.83 11.27 -4.16
C ALA A 103 -8.20 10.79 -4.65
N ASN A 104 -8.30 9.51 -5.04
CA ASN A 104 -9.55 8.87 -5.47
C ASN A 104 -10.16 8.02 -4.38
N TYR A 105 -9.33 7.46 -3.51
CA TYR A 105 -9.71 6.59 -2.39
C TYR A 105 -8.89 6.94 -1.16
N VAL A 106 -9.39 6.57 0.00
CA VAL A 106 -8.65 6.66 1.26
C VAL A 106 -8.46 5.28 1.90
N LEU A 107 -7.26 5.04 2.42
CA LEU A 107 -6.87 3.80 3.11
C LEU A 107 -6.78 4.09 4.61
N VAL A 108 -7.65 3.45 5.39
CA VAL A 108 -7.90 3.79 6.79
C VAL A 108 -7.56 2.63 7.71
N LEU A 109 -6.53 2.80 8.56
CA LEU A 109 -6.24 1.91 9.69
C LEU A 109 -7.26 2.15 10.82
N PRO A 110 -7.62 1.14 11.63
CA PRO A 110 -8.33 1.38 12.88
C PRO A 110 -7.44 2.20 13.84
N PRO A 111 -8.02 2.98 14.78
CA PRO A 111 -7.24 3.60 15.84
C PRO A 111 -6.58 2.50 16.69
N ALA A 112 -5.33 2.72 17.11
CA ALA A 112 -4.55 1.63 17.72
C ALA A 112 -3.74 2.03 18.95
N TYR A 113 -3.49 3.33 19.16
CA TYR A 113 -2.56 3.79 20.19
C TYR A 113 -2.93 3.30 21.59
N PHE A 114 -4.21 3.33 21.96
CA PHE A 114 -4.68 2.93 23.28
C PHE A 114 -4.92 1.41 23.43
N GLY A 115 -4.51 0.60 22.47
CA GLY A 115 -4.49 -0.86 22.57
C GLY A 115 -5.83 -1.47 23.03
N LYS A 116 -5.87 -1.96 24.25
CA LYS A 116 -7.06 -2.65 24.83
C LYS A 116 -8.33 -1.80 24.88
N ALA A 117 -8.23 -0.46 24.89
CA ALA A 117 -9.40 0.42 24.83
C ALA A 117 -10.04 0.48 23.44
N THR A 118 -9.34 0.02 22.41
CA THR A 118 -9.86 -0.07 21.04
C THR A 118 -10.67 -1.36 20.87
N THR A 119 -11.84 -1.38 21.45
CA THR A 119 -12.76 -2.53 21.44
C THR A 119 -13.53 -2.65 20.12
N PRO A 120 -14.14 -3.79 19.79
CA PRO A 120 -14.98 -3.95 18.60
C PRO A 120 -16.07 -2.88 18.41
N PRO A 121 -16.81 -2.45 19.44
CA PRO A 121 -17.74 -1.33 19.31
C PRO A 121 -17.07 -0.01 18.94
N VAL A 122 -15.90 0.30 19.54
CA VAL A 122 -15.11 1.51 19.20
C VAL A 122 -14.70 1.50 17.74
N ILE A 123 -14.21 0.36 17.23
CA ILE A 123 -13.79 0.21 15.81
C ILE A 123 -14.99 0.42 14.88
N LYS A 124 -16.14 -0.21 15.16
CA LYS A 124 -17.35 -0.06 14.35
C LYS A 124 -17.82 1.39 14.32
N SER A 125 -17.95 2.05 15.47
CA SER A 125 -18.33 3.46 15.57
C SER A 125 -17.35 4.36 14.81
N PHE A 126 -16.04 4.10 14.93
CA PHE A 126 -15.02 4.86 14.19
C PHE A 126 -15.22 4.77 12.67
N PHE A 127 -15.43 3.56 12.12
CA PHE A 127 -15.65 3.42 10.68
C PHE A 127 -17.01 3.96 10.24
N ASP A 128 -18.04 3.92 11.09
CA ASP A 128 -19.33 4.56 10.83
C ASP A 128 -19.16 6.07 10.67
N ASP A 129 -18.49 6.73 11.62
CA ASP A 129 -18.26 8.17 11.60
C ASP A 129 -17.38 8.59 10.40
N VAL A 130 -16.29 7.85 10.15
CA VAL A 130 -15.36 8.13 9.06
C VAL A 130 -16.04 7.98 7.70
N SER A 131 -16.76 6.86 7.48
CA SER A 131 -17.39 6.60 6.18
C SER A 131 -18.55 7.54 5.86
N CYS A 132 -19.32 7.93 6.88
CA CYS A 132 -20.44 8.86 6.73
C CYS A 132 -19.99 10.26 6.32
N GLN A 133 -18.83 10.71 6.81
CA GLN A 133 -18.32 12.08 6.57
C GLN A 133 -17.27 12.15 5.47
N SER A 134 -16.75 11.02 5.00
CA SER A 134 -15.71 11.00 3.96
C SER A 134 -16.29 11.35 2.58
N PRO A 135 -15.77 12.38 1.87
CA PRO A 135 -16.13 12.66 0.49
C PRO A 135 -15.54 11.63 -0.49
N LEU A 136 -14.58 10.80 -0.03
CA LEU A 136 -13.93 9.77 -0.83
C LEU A 136 -14.33 8.37 -0.37
N PRO A 137 -14.38 7.38 -1.29
CA PRO A 137 -14.56 5.99 -0.94
C PRO A 137 -13.47 5.49 0.02
N VAL A 138 -13.88 4.71 1.02
CA VAL A 138 -13.03 4.23 2.12
C VAL A 138 -12.62 2.78 1.87
N VAL A 139 -11.32 2.51 1.98
CA VAL A 139 -10.75 1.16 2.00
C VAL A 139 -10.21 0.89 3.40
N ILE A 140 -10.70 -0.14 4.05
CA ILE A 140 -10.21 -0.57 5.38
C ILE A 140 -8.77 -1.08 5.23
N TYR A 141 -7.89 -0.69 6.16
CA TYR A 141 -6.54 -1.25 6.23
C TYR A 141 -6.41 -2.13 7.48
N ASN A 142 -6.37 -3.44 7.29
CA ASN A 142 -6.17 -4.40 8.36
C ASN A 142 -4.71 -4.84 8.43
N PHE A 143 -3.95 -4.25 9.34
CA PHE A 143 -2.55 -4.55 9.56
C PHE A 143 -2.21 -4.67 11.06
N PRO A 144 -2.41 -5.86 11.66
CA PRO A 144 -2.18 -6.07 13.09
C PRO A 144 -0.78 -5.66 13.56
N GLY A 145 0.25 -5.88 12.71
CA GLY A 145 1.65 -5.57 13.04
C GLY A 145 1.94 -4.09 13.33
N VAL A 146 1.10 -3.16 12.83
CA VAL A 146 1.24 -1.71 13.10
C VAL A 146 0.07 -1.14 13.90
N CYS A 147 -0.89 -1.99 14.25
CA CYS A 147 -2.11 -1.60 14.98
C CYS A 147 -2.20 -2.26 16.35
N ASN A 148 -1.07 -2.43 17.04
CA ASN A 148 -1.05 -2.95 18.42
C ASN A 148 -1.71 -4.34 18.56
N GLY A 149 -1.61 -5.18 17.51
CA GLY A 149 -2.23 -6.50 17.44
C GLY A 149 -3.72 -6.52 17.11
N ILE A 150 -4.35 -5.35 16.87
CA ILE A 150 -5.75 -5.27 16.44
C ILE A 150 -5.89 -5.91 15.06
N ASP A 151 -6.63 -7.00 14.99
CA ASP A 151 -6.92 -7.75 13.76
C ASP A 151 -8.44 -7.86 13.56
N LEU A 152 -8.97 -7.15 12.56
CA LEU A 152 -10.37 -7.20 12.20
C LEU A 152 -10.67 -8.55 11.54
N ASP A 153 -11.61 -9.30 12.11
CA ASP A 153 -12.08 -10.53 11.49
C ASP A 153 -13.02 -10.26 10.31
N SER A 154 -13.35 -11.32 9.55
CA SER A 154 -14.22 -11.20 8.37
C SER A 154 -15.62 -10.71 8.70
N ASP A 155 -16.15 -11.07 9.87
CA ASP A 155 -17.52 -10.73 10.27
C ASP A 155 -17.62 -9.25 10.63
N MET A 156 -16.60 -8.72 11.32
CA MET A 156 -16.51 -7.30 11.62
C MET A 156 -16.38 -6.48 10.32
N ILE A 157 -15.48 -6.87 9.41
CA ILE A 157 -15.31 -6.19 8.11
C ILE A 157 -16.62 -6.22 7.32
N THR A 158 -17.29 -7.37 7.24
CA THR A 158 -18.59 -7.51 6.58
C THR A 158 -19.65 -6.62 7.21
N THR A 159 -19.71 -6.57 8.55
CA THR A 159 -20.65 -5.72 9.29
C THR A 159 -20.43 -4.23 8.96
N ILE A 160 -19.17 -3.79 8.96
CA ILE A 160 -18.80 -2.41 8.64
C ILE A 160 -19.18 -2.09 7.18
N ALA A 161 -18.82 -2.95 6.24
CA ALA A 161 -19.08 -2.73 4.81
C ALA A 161 -20.58 -2.67 4.48
N ARG A 162 -21.38 -3.59 5.03
CA ARG A 162 -22.84 -3.61 4.80
C ARG A 162 -23.55 -2.40 5.37
N LYS A 163 -23.11 -1.92 6.52
CA LYS A 163 -23.69 -0.74 7.16
C LYS A 163 -23.30 0.55 6.45
N ASN A 164 -22.12 0.58 5.84
CA ASN A 164 -21.49 1.78 5.30
C ASN A 164 -21.20 1.64 3.80
N PRO A 165 -22.13 2.01 2.90
CA PRO A 165 -21.93 1.86 1.44
C PRO A 165 -20.71 2.63 0.88
N ASN A 166 -20.14 3.57 1.63
CA ASN A 166 -18.91 4.27 1.27
C ASN A 166 -17.64 3.48 1.62
N VAL A 167 -17.76 2.36 2.35
CA VAL A 167 -16.66 1.41 2.59
C VAL A 167 -16.65 0.41 1.45
N VAL A 168 -15.69 0.55 0.53
CA VAL A 168 -15.67 -0.13 -0.79
C VAL A 168 -14.56 -1.17 -0.95
N GLY A 169 -13.84 -1.46 0.12
CA GLY A 169 -12.78 -2.46 0.05
C GLY A 169 -11.98 -2.63 1.34
N VAL A 170 -11.07 -3.60 1.31
CA VAL A 170 -10.12 -3.87 2.39
C VAL A 170 -8.75 -4.27 1.86
N LYS A 171 -7.68 -3.79 2.52
CA LYS A 171 -6.30 -4.29 2.40
C LYS A 171 -5.99 -5.19 3.60
N LEU A 172 -5.63 -6.45 3.34
CA LEU A 172 -5.34 -7.47 4.36
C LEU A 172 -3.84 -7.74 4.44
N THR A 173 -3.13 -7.04 5.33
CA THR A 173 -1.70 -7.27 5.62
C THR A 173 -1.52 -8.27 6.79
N CYS A 174 -2.58 -8.91 7.22
CA CYS A 174 -2.58 -10.03 8.17
C CYS A 174 -2.26 -11.40 7.51
N ALA A 175 -2.05 -11.45 6.20
CA ALA A 175 -1.73 -12.63 5.39
C ALA A 175 -2.76 -13.78 5.47
N SER A 176 -4.01 -13.50 5.85
CA SER A 176 -5.05 -14.53 6.00
C SER A 176 -5.82 -14.76 4.69
N VAL A 177 -5.42 -15.78 3.93
CA VAL A 177 -6.16 -16.25 2.74
C VAL A 177 -7.59 -16.67 3.11
N GLY A 178 -7.79 -17.35 4.26
CA GLY A 178 -9.12 -17.72 4.73
C GLY A 178 -10.04 -16.52 5.01
N LYS A 179 -9.48 -15.36 5.42
CA LYS A 179 -10.24 -14.12 5.56
C LYS A 179 -10.67 -13.57 4.19
N ILE A 180 -9.77 -13.62 3.19
CA ILE A 180 -10.09 -13.27 1.79
C ILE A 180 -11.25 -14.12 1.29
N THR A 181 -11.18 -15.45 1.46
CA THR A 181 -12.23 -16.41 1.03
C THR A 181 -13.59 -16.03 1.61
N ARG A 182 -13.68 -15.79 2.92
CA ARG A 182 -14.96 -15.45 3.57
C ARG A 182 -15.51 -14.11 3.10
N LEU A 183 -14.67 -13.09 2.92
CA LEU A 183 -15.09 -11.78 2.43
C LEU A 183 -15.54 -11.83 0.98
N ALA A 184 -14.81 -12.53 0.11
CA ALA A 184 -15.18 -12.71 -1.29
C ALA A 184 -16.48 -13.50 -1.48
N ALA A 185 -16.76 -14.46 -0.58
CA ALA A 185 -18.02 -15.21 -0.56
C ALA A 185 -19.23 -14.38 -0.06
N THR A 186 -18.97 -13.29 0.68
CA THR A 186 -20.00 -12.54 1.42
C THR A 186 -20.32 -11.18 0.81
N LEU A 187 -19.33 -10.53 0.18
CA LEU A 187 -19.42 -9.18 -0.39
C LEU A 187 -19.23 -9.22 -1.91
N PRO A 188 -20.18 -8.67 -2.70
CA PRO A 188 -20.06 -8.68 -4.15
C PRO A 188 -18.85 -7.89 -4.65
N PRO A 189 -18.06 -8.40 -5.61
CA PRO A 189 -16.87 -7.69 -6.11
C PRO A 189 -17.19 -6.38 -6.84
N ALA A 190 -18.42 -6.17 -7.28
CA ALA A 190 -18.88 -4.91 -7.84
C ALA A 190 -19.03 -3.78 -6.80
N GLU A 191 -19.14 -4.15 -5.52
CA GLU A 191 -19.36 -3.22 -4.41
C GLU A 191 -18.17 -3.12 -3.47
N PHE A 192 -17.34 -4.20 -3.40
CA PHE A 192 -16.28 -4.30 -2.41
C PHE A 192 -15.07 -5.08 -2.93
N SER A 193 -13.88 -4.45 -2.95
CA SER A 193 -12.63 -5.07 -3.36
C SER A 193 -11.83 -5.60 -2.18
N VAL A 194 -11.45 -6.88 -2.22
CA VAL A 194 -10.60 -7.51 -1.21
C VAL A 194 -9.18 -7.63 -1.75
N PHE A 195 -8.22 -6.91 -1.16
CA PHE A 195 -6.82 -6.96 -1.57
C PHE A 195 -5.95 -7.66 -0.54
N GLY A 196 -4.99 -8.48 -1.01
CA GLY A 196 -3.84 -8.87 -0.22
C GLY A 196 -2.95 -7.65 0.08
N GLY A 197 -2.22 -7.68 1.18
CA GLY A 197 -1.32 -6.58 1.58
C GLY A 197 0.16 -6.91 1.44
N GLN A 198 0.50 -8.11 0.95
CA GLN A 198 1.86 -8.61 0.67
C GLN A 198 1.82 -9.48 -0.57
N SER A 199 2.93 -9.57 -1.31
CA SER A 199 2.98 -10.29 -2.59
C SER A 199 3.11 -11.80 -2.41
N ASP A 200 3.67 -12.27 -1.30
CA ASP A 200 3.99 -13.69 -1.06
C ASP A 200 2.77 -14.62 -0.93
N PHE A 201 1.56 -14.07 -0.80
CA PHE A 201 0.32 -14.84 -0.85
C PHE A 201 -0.64 -14.38 -1.99
N LEU A 202 -0.12 -13.65 -2.99
CA LEU A 202 -0.92 -13.10 -4.09
C LEU A 202 -1.74 -14.18 -4.81
N ILE A 203 -1.10 -15.24 -5.31
CA ILE A 203 -1.82 -16.33 -6.04
C ILE A 203 -2.81 -17.05 -5.13
N GLY A 204 -2.43 -17.32 -3.87
CA GLY A 204 -3.37 -17.90 -2.90
C GLY A 204 -4.59 -17.02 -2.67
N GLY A 205 -4.42 -15.69 -2.64
CA GLY A 205 -5.53 -14.73 -2.57
C GLY A 205 -6.39 -14.73 -3.84
N LEU A 206 -5.76 -14.68 -5.02
CA LEU A 206 -6.46 -14.66 -6.31
C LEU A 206 -7.31 -15.92 -6.52
N SER A 207 -6.81 -17.10 -6.11
CA SER A 207 -7.51 -18.37 -6.25
C SER A 207 -8.83 -18.46 -5.45
N VAL A 208 -8.98 -17.61 -4.43
CA VAL A 208 -10.16 -17.58 -3.55
C VAL A 208 -10.96 -16.27 -3.66
N GLY A 209 -10.70 -15.44 -4.68
CA GLY A 209 -11.53 -14.28 -5.00
C GLY A 209 -10.97 -12.92 -4.56
N SER A 210 -9.66 -12.80 -4.28
CA SER A 210 -9.03 -11.49 -4.11
C SER A 210 -9.12 -10.67 -5.41
N ALA A 211 -9.33 -9.36 -5.27
CA ALA A 211 -9.22 -8.40 -6.37
C ALA A 211 -7.77 -8.21 -6.85
N GLY A 212 -6.79 -8.61 -6.04
CA GLY A 212 -5.38 -8.41 -6.33
C GLY A 212 -4.58 -8.15 -5.06
N CYS A 213 -3.55 -7.32 -5.19
CA CYS A 213 -2.65 -7.02 -4.08
C CYS A 213 -2.29 -5.53 -4.02
N ILE A 214 -2.17 -5.01 -2.80
CA ILE A 214 -1.53 -3.71 -2.55
C ILE A 214 -0.11 -3.98 -2.06
N ALA A 215 0.79 -4.28 -3.00
CA ALA A 215 2.21 -4.56 -2.77
C ALA A 215 3.02 -4.32 -4.07
N ALA A 216 3.51 -5.38 -4.74
CA ALA A 216 4.34 -5.28 -5.94
C ALA A 216 4.07 -6.44 -6.92
N PHE A 217 4.91 -6.58 -7.97
CA PHE A 217 4.92 -7.71 -8.91
C PHE A 217 3.68 -7.83 -9.82
N ALA A 218 3.40 -6.80 -10.62
CA ALA A 218 2.26 -6.77 -11.56
C ALA A 218 2.26 -7.96 -12.53
N ASN A 219 3.41 -8.40 -13.03
CA ASN A 219 3.53 -9.50 -13.97
C ASN A 219 2.96 -10.83 -13.48
N ILE A 220 3.02 -11.11 -12.17
CA ILE A 220 2.42 -12.33 -11.58
C ILE A 220 0.91 -12.29 -11.75
N TYR A 221 0.29 -11.13 -11.49
CA TYR A 221 -1.14 -10.92 -11.66
C TYR A 221 -1.56 -11.13 -13.12
N GLU A 222 -0.83 -10.51 -14.07
CA GLU A 222 -1.13 -10.61 -15.51
C GLU A 222 -1.00 -12.06 -16.01
N LEU A 223 0.06 -12.78 -15.63
CA LEU A 223 0.23 -14.19 -15.98
C LEU A 223 -0.93 -15.05 -15.44
N TYR A 224 -1.31 -14.84 -14.19
CA TYR A 224 -2.42 -15.57 -13.57
C TYR A 224 -3.75 -15.29 -14.29
N LYS A 225 -4.05 -14.02 -14.58
CA LYS A 225 -5.26 -13.60 -15.31
C LYS A 225 -5.31 -14.13 -16.73
N ALA A 226 -4.15 -14.28 -17.38
CA ALA A 226 -4.03 -14.90 -18.71
C ALA A 226 -4.14 -16.44 -18.70
N GLY A 227 -4.40 -17.06 -17.53
CA GLY A 227 -4.47 -18.52 -17.39
C GLY A 227 -3.12 -19.24 -17.43
N LYS A 228 -1.99 -18.50 -17.44
CA LYS A 228 -0.62 -19.05 -17.41
C LYS A 228 -0.20 -19.35 -15.97
N VAL A 229 -0.97 -20.21 -15.28
CA VAL A 229 -0.87 -20.44 -13.83
C VAL A 229 0.50 -20.99 -13.43
N ASP A 230 1.08 -21.92 -14.18
CA ASP A 230 2.39 -22.49 -13.86
C ASP A 230 3.51 -21.44 -13.92
N GLN A 231 3.49 -20.56 -14.95
CA GLN A 231 4.44 -19.46 -15.08
C GLN A 231 4.25 -18.42 -13.96
N ALA A 232 2.99 -18.09 -13.65
CA ALA A 232 2.68 -17.20 -12.54
C ALA A 232 3.18 -17.76 -11.20
N MET A 233 3.01 -19.07 -10.96
CA MET A 233 3.44 -19.74 -9.75
C MET A 233 4.95 -19.82 -9.63
N GLU A 234 5.68 -20.07 -10.72
CA GLU A 234 7.14 -20.04 -10.73
C GLU A 234 7.68 -18.66 -10.36
N LEU A 235 7.17 -17.59 -11.03
CA LEU A 235 7.56 -16.23 -10.73
C LEU A 235 7.16 -15.81 -9.30
N HIS A 236 5.98 -16.25 -8.83
CA HIS A 236 5.50 -15.95 -7.48
C HIS A 236 6.42 -16.53 -6.38
N ARG A 237 6.94 -17.75 -6.55
CA ARG A 237 7.89 -18.34 -5.59
C ARG A 237 9.18 -17.51 -5.50
N LYS A 238 9.71 -17.05 -6.64
CA LYS A 238 10.88 -16.17 -6.69
C LYS A 238 10.61 -14.83 -6.05
N ALA A 239 9.47 -14.22 -6.35
CA ALA A 239 9.03 -12.94 -5.78
C ALA A 239 8.83 -13.02 -4.26
N ALA A 240 8.27 -14.12 -3.75
CA ALA A 240 8.08 -14.34 -2.31
C ALA A 240 9.41 -14.39 -1.55
N LEU A 241 10.43 -15.01 -2.13
CA LEU A 241 11.78 -15.00 -1.57
C LEU A 241 12.40 -13.60 -1.64
N ALA A 242 12.26 -12.91 -2.78
CA ALA A 242 12.78 -11.56 -2.98
C ALA A 242 12.13 -10.52 -2.03
N GLU A 243 10.84 -10.67 -1.70
CA GLU A 243 10.13 -9.80 -0.76
C GLU A 243 10.54 -10.03 0.71
N SER A 244 11.09 -11.19 1.03
CA SER A 244 11.38 -11.61 2.41
C SER A 244 12.19 -10.57 3.23
N PRO A 245 13.28 -9.92 2.72
CA PRO A 245 14.01 -8.91 3.49
C PRO A 245 13.18 -7.66 3.77
N CYS A 246 12.23 -7.32 2.89
CA CYS A 246 11.37 -6.15 3.08
C CYS A 246 10.43 -6.30 4.30
N LYS A 247 10.18 -7.52 4.75
CA LYS A 247 9.41 -7.81 5.98
C LYS A 247 10.16 -7.46 7.27
N SER A 248 11.48 -7.28 7.19
CA SER A 248 12.31 -6.86 8.33
C SER A 248 12.14 -5.38 8.69
N GLY A 249 11.46 -4.59 7.86
CA GLY A 249 11.12 -3.21 8.15
C GLY A 249 11.29 -2.24 7.00
N ILE A 250 11.01 -0.96 7.28
CA ILE A 250 11.02 0.10 6.26
C ILE A 250 12.42 0.36 5.69
N ALA A 251 13.47 0.22 6.49
CA ALA A 251 14.84 0.50 6.05
C ALA A 251 15.26 -0.41 4.89
N THR A 252 15.00 -1.72 4.98
CA THR A 252 15.30 -2.69 3.93
C THR A 252 14.39 -2.52 2.72
N THR A 253 13.12 -2.18 2.91
CA THR A 253 12.19 -1.85 1.82
C THR A 253 12.65 -0.64 1.02
N LYS A 254 13.04 0.45 1.70
CA LYS A 254 13.55 1.66 1.04
C LYS A 254 14.89 1.42 0.35
N TYR A 255 15.77 0.64 0.96
CA TYR A 255 17.02 0.25 0.33
C TYR A 255 16.80 -0.57 -0.95
N ALA A 256 15.88 -1.56 -0.92
CA ALA A 256 15.51 -2.29 -2.13
C ALA A 256 14.96 -1.37 -3.22
N ALA A 257 14.05 -0.45 -2.86
CA ALA A 257 13.55 0.56 -3.79
C ALA A 257 14.67 1.43 -4.37
N ALA A 258 15.66 1.82 -3.56
CA ALA A 258 16.78 2.66 -3.99
C ALA A 258 17.63 2.01 -5.08
N ILE A 259 18.03 0.75 -4.88
CA ILE A 259 18.97 0.07 -5.78
C ILE A 259 18.31 -0.52 -7.03
N PHE A 260 16.98 -0.69 -7.04
CA PHE A 260 16.23 -1.23 -8.17
C PHE A 260 15.32 -0.15 -8.81
N SER A 261 14.14 0.07 -8.28
CA SER A 261 13.11 0.89 -8.93
C SER A 261 13.44 2.38 -9.00
N ALA A 262 14.09 2.96 -7.98
CA ALA A 262 14.50 4.37 -8.02
C ALA A 262 15.66 4.58 -8.99
N LYS A 263 16.59 3.63 -9.07
CA LYS A 263 17.65 3.64 -10.08
C LYS A 263 17.08 3.54 -11.50
N ALA A 264 16.12 2.64 -11.73
CA ALA A 264 15.41 2.52 -13.00
C ALA A 264 14.61 3.78 -13.36
N ALA A 265 14.11 4.51 -12.35
CA ALA A 265 13.49 5.82 -12.53
C ALA A 265 14.49 6.96 -12.85
N GLY A 266 15.81 6.67 -12.89
CA GLY A 266 16.86 7.66 -13.15
C GLY A 266 17.07 8.63 -12.00
N ILE A 267 16.84 8.21 -10.76
CA ILE A 267 17.07 9.02 -9.56
C ILE A 267 18.50 8.82 -9.08
N GLU A 268 19.29 9.88 -9.12
CA GLU A 268 20.65 9.91 -8.59
C GLU A 268 20.63 9.96 -7.06
N ASP A 269 21.66 9.39 -6.43
CA ASP A 269 21.84 9.32 -4.97
C ASP A 269 20.65 8.70 -4.23
N ALA A 270 19.97 7.75 -4.89
CA ALA A 270 18.72 7.15 -4.37
C ALA A 270 18.91 6.48 -3.00
N GLU A 271 20.07 5.88 -2.71
CA GLU A 271 20.34 5.26 -1.40
C GLU A 271 20.35 6.29 -0.26
N GLU A 272 20.89 7.49 -0.50
CA GLU A 272 20.90 8.57 0.48
C GLU A 272 19.52 9.20 0.65
N LYS A 273 18.81 9.42 -0.44
CA LYS A 273 17.46 10.03 -0.47
C LYS A 273 16.36 9.09 0.06
N LEU A 274 16.60 7.79 0.01
CA LEU A 274 15.70 6.76 0.53
C LEU A 274 16.16 6.21 1.90
N ARG A 275 17.00 6.90 2.63
CA ARG A 275 17.18 6.60 4.05
C ARG A 275 15.85 6.75 4.79
N PRO A 276 15.57 5.90 5.79
CA PRO A 276 14.43 6.14 6.66
C PRO A 276 14.49 7.54 7.28
N ARG A 277 13.32 8.14 7.50
CA ARG A 277 13.26 9.40 8.24
C ARG A 277 13.73 9.20 9.68
N LYS A 278 14.41 10.19 10.22
CA LYS A 278 14.82 10.18 11.63
C LYS A 278 13.59 9.98 12.55
N PRO A 279 13.73 9.21 13.65
CA PRO A 279 14.99 8.73 14.26
C PRO A 279 15.47 7.35 13.74
N TYR A 280 14.93 6.83 12.65
CA TYR A 280 15.26 5.48 12.17
C TYR A 280 16.53 5.47 11.32
N ASP A 281 17.33 4.42 11.51
CA ASP A 281 18.59 4.22 10.81
C ASP A 281 18.44 3.47 9.48
N PRO A 282 19.36 3.68 8.53
CA PRO A 282 19.47 2.84 7.34
C PRO A 282 19.79 1.39 7.70
N PRO A 283 19.55 0.42 6.79
CA PRO A 283 19.83 -0.98 7.06
C PRO A 283 21.34 -1.22 7.22
N SER A 284 21.70 -2.21 8.07
CA SER A 284 23.09 -2.63 8.22
C SER A 284 23.67 -3.17 6.91
N GLU A 285 25.00 -3.20 6.77
CA GLU A 285 25.64 -3.73 5.56
C GLU A 285 25.29 -5.21 5.33
N ALA A 286 25.12 -6.00 6.39
CA ALA A 286 24.65 -7.38 6.28
C ALA A 286 23.22 -7.46 5.69
N ALA A 287 22.31 -6.60 6.14
CA ALA A 287 20.96 -6.52 5.59
C ALA A 287 20.95 -6.05 4.14
N LYS A 288 21.79 -5.07 3.77
CA LYS A 288 21.97 -4.63 2.38
C LYS A 288 22.47 -5.77 1.48
N GLN A 289 23.47 -6.54 1.95
CA GLN A 289 23.97 -7.69 1.20
C GLN A 289 22.89 -8.75 0.98
N GLU A 290 22.09 -9.05 2.00
CA GLU A 290 20.98 -9.98 1.88
C GLU A 290 19.93 -9.50 0.86
N VAL A 291 19.53 -8.22 0.88
CA VAL A 291 18.63 -7.63 -0.12
C VAL A 291 19.19 -7.83 -1.53
N ARG A 292 20.47 -7.48 -1.76
CA ARG A 292 21.10 -7.65 -3.09
C ARG A 292 21.08 -9.10 -3.56
N LYS A 293 21.40 -10.02 -2.66
CA LYS A 293 21.47 -11.45 -2.94
C LYS A 293 20.11 -12.03 -3.33
N VAL A 294 19.08 -11.84 -2.49
CA VAL A 294 17.79 -12.49 -2.69
C VAL A 294 16.96 -11.86 -3.80
N MET A 295 17.20 -10.58 -4.11
CA MET A 295 16.49 -9.87 -5.19
C MET A 295 17.19 -9.98 -6.56
N ALA A 296 18.40 -10.50 -6.64
CA ALA A 296 19.19 -10.54 -7.87
C ALA A 296 18.47 -11.27 -9.03
N GLU A 297 17.84 -12.40 -8.74
CA GLU A 297 17.13 -13.20 -9.75
C GLU A 297 15.88 -12.44 -10.28
N VAL A 298 15.08 -11.85 -9.39
CA VAL A 298 13.89 -11.09 -9.79
C VAL A 298 14.28 -9.82 -10.55
N ALA A 299 15.36 -9.15 -10.15
CA ALA A 299 15.90 -8.00 -10.88
C ALA A 299 16.36 -8.35 -12.30
N ALA A 300 16.98 -9.53 -12.48
CA ALA A 300 17.37 -10.01 -13.82
C ALA A 300 16.15 -10.32 -14.71
N ILE A 301 15.09 -10.90 -14.12
CA ILE A 301 13.82 -11.13 -14.83
C ILE A 301 13.18 -9.82 -15.23
N GLU A 302 13.11 -8.84 -14.33
CA GLU A 302 12.55 -7.50 -14.59
C GLU A 302 13.28 -6.80 -15.73
N ALA A 303 14.61 -6.84 -15.74
CA ALA A 303 15.43 -6.26 -16.81
C ALA A 303 15.18 -6.91 -18.19
N GLY A 304 14.70 -8.14 -18.23
CA GLY A 304 14.34 -8.85 -19.46
C GLY A 304 12.91 -8.58 -19.96
N LEU A 305 12.11 -7.86 -19.20
CA LEU A 305 10.73 -7.50 -19.55
C LEU A 305 10.60 -6.11 -20.19
N SER A 306 11.67 -5.32 -20.19
CA SER A 306 11.74 -3.94 -20.71
C SER A 306 12.06 -3.86 -22.20
#